data_87dd8dac804612e0f0e7aeda9689d905
#
_entry.id   87dd8dac804612e0f0e7aeda9689d905
#
_cell.length_a   1.000
_cell.length_b   1.000
_cell.length_c   1.000
_cell.angle_alpha   90.00
_cell.angle_beta   90.00
_cell.angle_gamma   90.00
#
_symmetry.space_group_name_H-M   'P 1'
#
loop_
_entity.id
_entity.type
_entity.pdbx_description
1 polymer ?
#
loop_
_entity_poly.entity_id
_entity_poly.type
_entity_poly.pdbx_seq_one_letter_code
_entity_poly.pdbx_strand_id
1 'polypeptide(L)'
;MTRQRIRAGKRQSGIALVLLLIVLIMAGAFAFYRSAGIGTGHAEQDAKLAATLARAKEALIARAVTDANRPGSLPCPDLITNSGGLSNVPGDGKADMFTMTQCPSYVGWLPWVTLDLPELTDDT
;
A
#
# COMPACT_ATOMS: atom_id res chain seq x y z
N MET A 1 -62.07 -54.73 3.04
CA MET A 1 -60.99 -53.97 3.68
C MET A 1 -60.04 -53.54 2.59
N THR A 2 -60.19 -52.29 2.08
CA THR A 2 -59.49 -51.79 0.93
C THR A 2 -58.33 -50.87 1.40
N ARG A 3 -57.09 -51.30 1.28
CA ARG A 3 -55.89 -50.49 1.59
C ARG A 3 -55.65 -49.48 0.45
N GLN A 4 -55.96 -48.21 0.67
CA GLN A 4 -55.52 -47.11 -0.15
C GLN A 4 -54.01 -46.92 0.02
N ARG A 5 -53.25 -47.22 -1.01
CA ARG A 5 -51.84 -46.85 -1.09
C ARG A 5 -51.78 -45.36 -1.51
N ILE A 6 -51.40 -44.53 -0.59
CA ILE A 6 -51.07 -43.12 -0.85
C ILE A 6 -49.79 -43.10 -1.68
N ARG A 7 -49.91 -42.80 -2.96
CA ARG A 7 -48.76 -42.52 -3.82
C ARG A 7 -48.28 -41.11 -3.48
N ALA A 8 -47.27 -41.02 -2.60
CA ALA A 8 -46.55 -39.79 -2.33
C ALA A 8 -45.83 -39.35 -3.63
N GLY A 9 -46.17 -38.17 -4.08
CA GLY A 9 -45.87 -37.72 -5.43
C GLY A 9 -44.40 -37.41 -5.64
N LYS A 10 -43.87 -37.91 -6.76
CA LYS A 10 -42.55 -37.63 -7.36
C LYS A 10 -42.35 -36.19 -7.81
N ARG A 11 -43.21 -35.24 -7.46
CA ARG A 11 -43.16 -33.84 -7.89
C ARG A 11 -42.37 -32.91 -6.95
N GLN A 12 -41.97 -33.36 -5.78
CA GLN A 12 -41.28 -32.52 -4.79
C GLN A 12 -39.75 -32.43 -4.98
N SER A 13 -39.12 -33.32 -5.75
CA SER A 13 -37.67 -33.33 -5.93
C SER A 13 -37.13 -32.11 -6.71
N GLY A 14 -37.94 -31.58 -7.65
CA GLY A 14 -37.51 -30.41 -8.45
C GLY A 14 -37.51 -29.11 -7.63
N ILE A 15 -38.50 -28.90 -6.80
CA ILE A 15 -38.61 -27.68 -5.97
C ILE A 15 -37.52 -27.66 -4.89
N ALA A 16 -37.22 -28.80 -4.29
CA ALA A 16 -36.16 -28.93 -3.31
C ALA A 16 -34.78 -28.63 -3.91
N LEU A 17 -34.54 -29.08 -5.14
CA LEU A 17 -33.28 -28.83 -5.85
C LEU A 17 -33.13 -27.35 -6.21
N VAL A 18 -34.19 -26.69 -6.66
CA VAL A 18 -34.20 -25.25 -6.95
C VAL A 18 -33.96 -24.43 -5.69
N LEU A 19 -34.62 -24.77 -4.58
CA LEU A 19 -34.42 -24.10 -3.30
C LEU A 19 -32.97 -24.26 -2.80
N LEU A 20 -32.39 -25.46 -2.91
CA LEU A 20 -31.01 -25.72 -2.55
C LEU A 20 -30.03 -24.90 -3.40
N LEU A 21 -30.30 -24.77 -4.68
CA LEU A 21 -29.48 -23.99 -5.60
C LEU A 21 -29.53 -22.49 -5.25
N ILE A 22 -30.70 -21.94 -4.93
CA ILE A 22 -30.88 -20.56 -4.50
C ILE A 22 -30.09 -20.31 -3.19
N VAL A 23 -30.17 -21.21 -2.21
CA VAL A 23 -29.44 -21.08 -0.94
C VAL A 23 -27.92 -21.11 -1.19
N LEU A 24 -27.44 -21.98 -2.07
CA LEU A 24 -26.01 -22.03 -2.44
C LEU A 24 -25.54 -20.73 -3.13
N ILE A 25 -26.33 -20.18 -4.03
CA ILE A 25 -26.01 -18.91 -4.69
C ILE A 25 -25.97 -17.76 -3.68
N MET A 26 -26.97 -17.69 -2.79
CA MET A 26 -27.02 -16.68 -1.74
C MET A 26 -25.85 -16.80 -0.77
N ALA A 27 -25.50 -18.01 -0.35
CA ALA A 27 -24.37 -18.27 0.53
C ALA A 27 -23.03 -17.91 -0.14
N GLY A 28 -22.86 -18.25 -1.42
CA GLY A 28 -21.70 -17.90 -2.22
C GLY A 28 -21.55 -16.39 -2.41
N ALA A 29 -22.63 -15.70 -2.75
CA ALA A 29 -22.66 -14.24 -2.88
C ALA A 29 -22.33 -13.54 -1.55
N PHE A 30 -22.86 -14.04 -0.43
CA PHE A 30 -22.58 -13.50 0.90
C PHE A 30 -21.11 -13.71 1.31
N ALA A 31 -20.55 -14.89 1.03
CA ALA A 31 -19.12 -15.16 1.28
C ALA A 31 -18.21 -14.25 0.43
N PHE A 32 -18.59 -14.04 -0.83
CA PHE A 32 -17.86 -13.14 -1.73
C PHE A 32 -17.95 -11.68 -1.26
N TYR A 33 -19.12 -11.25 -0.80
CA TYR A 33 -19.32 -9.89 -0.27
C TYR A 33 -18.50 -9.64 1.01
N ARG A 34 -18.41 -10.63 1.89
CA ARG A 34 -17.55 -10.56 3.08
C ARG A 34 -16.04 -10.55 2.70
N SER A 35 -15.66 -11.33 1.71
CA SER A 35 -14.27 -11.37 1.23
C SER A 35 -13.87 -10.05 0.55
N ALA A 36 -14.77 -9.41 -0.18
CA ALA A 36 -14.54 -8.10 -0.79
C ALA A 36 -14.47 -6.96 0.24
N GLY A 37 -15.06 -7.13 1.42
CA GLY A 37 -15.03 -6.15 2.52
C GLY A 37 -13.72 -6.14 3.33
N ILE A 38 -12.75 -7.03 3.05
CA ILE A 38 -11.44 -7.07 3.72
C ILE A 38 -10.54 -5.88 3.30
N GLY A 39 -10.95 -5.10 2.28
CA GLY A 39 -10.21 -3.94 1.79
C GLY A 39 -10.23 -2.68 2.67
N THR A 40 -10.97 -2.64 3.77
CA THR A 40 -11.06 -1.42 4.60
C THR A 40 -9.77 -1.12 5.36
N GLY A 41 -9.00 -2.15 5.74
CA GLY A 41 -7.69 -1.97 6.39
C GLY A 41 -6.63 -1.40 5.43
N HIS A 42 -6.67 -1.80 4.17
CA HIS A 42 -5.75 -1.30 3.16
C HIS A 42 -6.04 0.15 2.76
N ALA A 43 -7.31 0.55 2.71
CA ALA A 43 -7.68 1.93 2.35
C ALA A 43 -7.16 2.97 3.36
N GLU A 44 -7.10 2.64 4.64
CA GLU A 44 -6.54 3.51 5.67
C GLU A 44 -5.01 3.59 5.56
N GLN A 45 -4.35 2.45 5.32
CA GLN A 45 -2.90 2.41 5.09
C GLN A 45 -2.53 3.16 3.81
N ASP A 46 -3.27 2.96 2.72
CA ASP A 46 -3.06 3.68 1.46
C ASP A 46 -3.25 5.20 1.63
N ALA A 47 -4.22 5.63 2.43
CA ALA A 47 -4.44 7.04 2.72
C ALA A 47 -3.29 7.64 3.54
N LYS A 48 -2.78 6.92 4.55
CA LYS A 48 -1.60 7.34 5.33
C LYS A 48 -0.36 7.42 4.45
N LEU A 49 -0.13 6.42 3.63
CA LEU A 49 0.99 6.37 2.70
C LEU A 49 0.93 7.53 1.69
N ALA A 50 -0.25 7.78 1.11
CA ALA A 50 -0.45 8.90 0.20
C ALA A 50 -0.19 10.26 0.86
N ALA A 51 -0.65 10.46 2.10
CA ALA A 51 -0.39 11.69 2.86
C ALA A 51 1.11 11.86 3.17
N THR A 52 1.80 10.79 3.52
CA THR A 52 3.25 10.79 3.79
C THR A 52 4.04 11.12 2.54
N LEU A 53 3.70 10.50 1.40
CA LEU A 53 4.32 10.79 0.11
C LEU A 53 4.06 12.22 -0.36
N ALA A 54 2.85 12.75 -0.14
CA ALA A 54 2.53 14.14 -0.46
C ALA A 54 3.39 15.12 0.34
N ARG A 55 3.56 14.86 1.65
CA ARG A 55 4.42 15.67 2.51
C ARG A 55 5.89 15.60 2.08
N ALA A 56 6.40 14.42 1.77
CA ALA A 56 7.77 14.25 1.28
C ALA A 56 8.00 15.00 -0.04
N LYS A 57 7.05 14.93 -0.98
CA LYS A 57 7.09 15.67 -2.24
C LYS A 57 7.11 17.18 -2.01
N GLU A 58 6.29 17.69 -1.12
CA GLU A 58 6.24 19.12 -0.81
C GLU A 58 7.55 19.61 -0.20
N ALA A 59 8.14 18.86 0.73
CA ALA A 59 9.44 19.16 1.32
C ALA A 59 10.56 19.17 0.28
N LEU A 60 10.56 18.21 -0.66
CA LEU A 60 11.53 18.21 -1.77
C LEU A 60 11.40 19.43 -2.67
N ILE A 61 10.19 19.83 -3.01
CA ILE A 61 9.94 21.04 -3.82
C ILE A 61 10.38 22.28 -3.06
N ALA A 62 10.02 22.40 -1.78
CA ALA A 62 10.40 23.53 -0.94
C ALA A 62 11.94 23.63 -0.85
N ARG A 63 12.62 22.51 -0.65
CA ARG A 63 14.09 22.48 -0.62
C ARG A 63 14.72 22.92 -1.94
N ALA A 64 14.19 22.43 -3.06
CA ALA A 64 14.70 22.79 -4.40
C ALA A 64 14.55 24.29 -4.70
N VAL A 65 13.50 24.92 -4.20
CA VAL A 65 13.25 26.35 -4.39
C VAL A 65 14.12 27.22 -3.46
N THR A 66 14.39 26.73 -2.25
CA THR A 66 15.13 27.52 -1.21
C THR A 66 16.65 27.30 -1.23
N ASP A 67 17.17 26.34 -1.99
CA ASP A 67 18.60 26.08 -2.06
C ASP A 67 19.31 27.23 -2.79
N ALA A 68 20.04 28.05 -2.04
CA ALA A 68 20.78 29.20 -2.58
C ALA A 68 21.97 28.79 -3.46
N ASN A 69 22.54 27.61 -3.26
CA ASN A 69 23.72 27.15 -4.00
C ASN A 69 23.36 26.48 -5.32
N ARG A 70 22.21 25.79 -5.35
CA ARG A 70 21.73 25.02 -6.51
C ARG A 70 20.22 25.12 -6.66
N PRO A 71 19.70 26.28 -7.01
CA PRO A 71 18.26 26.45 -7.17
C PRO A 71 17.70 25.50 -8.23
N GLY A 72 16.63 24.79 -7.87
CA GLY A 72 16.01 23.78 -8.74
C GLY A 72 16.62 22.38 -8.67
N SER A 73 17.70 22.16 -7.90
CA SER A 73 18.25 20.82 -7.70
C SER A 73 17.63 20.12 -6.49
N LEU A 74 17.49 18.80 -6.60
CA LEU A 74 17.10 17.96 -5.48
C LEU A 74 18.34 17.55 -4.66
N PRO A 75 18.20 17.34 -3.34
CA PRO A 75 19.24 16.76 -2.52
C PRO A 75 19.56 15.33 -2.98
N CYS A 76 20.81 14.89 -2.80
CA CYS A 76 21.16 13.50 -3.08
C CYS A 76 20.43 12.56 -2.11
N PRO A 77 20.05 11.36 -2.56
CA PRO A 77 19.51 10.33 -1.69
C PRO A 77 20.53 9.94 -0.61
N ASP A 78 20.04 9.53 0.55
CA ASP A 78 20.85 8.88 1.57
C ASP A 78 21.20 7.45 1.09
N LEU A 79 22.48 7.12 1.08
CA LEU A 79 22.97 5.86 0.53
C LEU A 79 22.47 4.65 1.32
N ILE A 80 22.23 3.56 0.61
CA ILE A 80 21.88 2.26 1.20
C ILE A 80 23.13 1.53 1.69
N THR A 81 24.28 1.79 1.10
CA THR A 81 25.56 1.12 1.40
C THR A 81 26.71 2.11 1.42
N ASN A 82 27.79 1.78 2.13
CA ASN A 82 29.01 2.59 2.24
C ASN A 82 29.77 2.73 0.90
N SER A 83 29.16 3.31 -0.11
CA SER A 83 29.77 3.50 -1.43
C SER A 83 30.34 4.90 -1.64
N GLY A 84 30.14 5.82 -0.69
CA GLY A 84 30.37 7.25 -0.91
C GLY A 84 31.56 7.89 -0.19
N GLY A 85 32.42 7.12 0.47
CA GLY A 85 33.56 7.65 1.22
C GLY A 85 33.23 7.99 2.67
N LEU A 86 34.22 8.58 3.38
CA LEU A 86 34.15 8.81 4.84
C LEU A 86 33.12 9.85 5.29
N SER A 87 32.56 10.63 4.35
CA SER A 87 31.58 11.69 4.68
C SER A 87 30.14 11.28 4.49
N ASN A 88 29.88 10.12 3.89
CA ASN A 88 28.54 9.63 3.59
C ASN A 88 28.24 8.42 4.45
N VAL A 89 27.36 8.60 5.42
CA VAL A 89 26.95 7.54 6.36
C VAL A 89 25.58 7.02 5.90
N PRO A 90 25.51 5.75 5.47
CA PRO A 90 24.25 5.19 5.00
C PRO A 90 23.17 5.15 6.08
N GLY A 91 21.96 5.55 5.73
CA GLY A 91 20.81 5.43 6.60
C GLY A 91 20.77 6.44 7.76
N ASP A 92 21.53 7.54 7.69
CA ASP A 92 21.50 8.57 8.71
C ASP A 92 20.43 9.65 8.46
N GLY A 93 19.67 9.50 7.39
CA GLY A 93 18.61 10.41 6.98
C GLY A 93 19.11 11.73 6.42
N LYS A 94 20.40 11.89 6.19
CA LYS A 94 20.96 13.10 5.60
C LYS A 94 21.26 12.91 4.13
N ALA A 95 21.14 14.01 3.39
CA ALA A 95 21.54 13.99 2.00
C ALA A 95 23.07 13.79 1.88
N ASP A 96 23.45 12.82 1.08
CA ASP A 96 24.85 12.56 0.80
C ASP A 96 25.51 13.68 0.00
N MET A 97 26.82 13.84 0.21
CA MET A 97 27.56 14.87 -0.48
C MET A 97 27.74 14.55 -1.96
N PHE A 98 27.62 15.58 -2.77
CA PHE A 98 27.91 15.47 -4.19
C PHE A 98 29.39 15.11 -4.43
N THR A 99 29.62 14.14 -5.28
CA THR A 99 30.95 13.86 -5.81
C THR A 99 31.13 14.70 -7.07
N MET A 100 31.87 15.80 -6.95
CA MET A 100 32.03 16.83 -7.99
C MET A 100 30.69 17.50 -8.35
N THR A 101 29.97 17.00 -9.36
CA THR A 101 28.70 17.57 -9.86
C THR A 101 27.53 16.60 -9.81
N GLN A 102 27.78 15.36 -9.38
CA GLN A 102 26.77 14.29 -9.38
C GLN A 102 26.60 13.68 -7.99
N CYS A 103 25.42 13.13 -7.73
CA CYS A 103 25.21 12.33 -6.55
C CYS A 103 26.00 11.01 -6.65
N PRO A 104 26.50 10.48 -5.52
CA PRO A 104 27.18 9.17 -5.49
C PRO A 104 26.27 8.03 -5.97
N SER A 105 24.98 8.16 -5.71
CA SER A 105 23.94 7.28 -6.20
C SER A 105 22.66 8.07 -6.49
N TYR A 106 21.85 7.60 -7.42
CA TYR A 106 20.52 8.11 -7.68
C TYR A 106 19.42 7.25 -7.01
N VAL A 107 19.84 6.20 -6.33
CA VAL A 107 18.97 5.29 -5.57
C VAL A 107 19.44 5.28 -4.13
N GLY A 108 18.53 5.53 -3.21
CA GLY A 108 18.80 5.58 -1.78
C GLY A 108 17.53 5.83 -0.99
N TRP A 109 17.70 6.07 0.29
CA TRP A 109 16.63 6.48 1.17
C TRP A 109 16.31 7.96 1.03
N LEU A 110 15.10 8.35 1.41
CA LEU A 110 14.74 9.76 1.49
C LEU A 110 15.58 10.42 2.60
N PRO A 111 16.31 11.52 2.32
CA PRO A 111 17.11 12.22 3.33
C PRO A 111 16.22 13.07 4.24
N TRP A 112 15.45 12.40 5.11
CA TRP A 112 14.39 13.01 5.92
C TRP A 112 14.93 14.07 6.90
N VAL A 113 16.14 13.89 7.44
CA VAL A 113 16.79 14.90 8.30
C VAL A 113 17.10 16.18 7.51
N THR A 114 17.63 16.04 6.29
CA THR A 114 17.94 17.20 5.41
C THR A 114 16.68 17.94 4.98
N LEU A 115 15.56 17.23 4.90
CA LEU A 115 14.26 17.78 4.51
C LEU A 115 13.43 18.29 5.69
N ASP A 116 13.98 18.21 6.92
CA ASP A 116 13.27 18.57 8.16
C ASP A 116 11.93 17.83 8.33
N LEU A 117 11.94 16.54 7.95
CA LEU A 117 10.82 15.63 8.10
C LEU A 117 11.04 14.71 9.30
N PRO A 118 9.98 14.22 9.95
CA PRO A 118 10.11 13.11 10.87
C PRO A 118 10.58 11.85 10.12
N GLU A 119 11.23 10.95 10.84
CA GLU A 119 11.59 9.64 10.29
C GLU A 119 10.34 8.94 9.77
N LEU A 120 10.36 8.62 8.48
CA LEU A 120 9.25 7.96 7.81
C LEU A 120 9.49 6.46 7.87
N THR A 121 9.09 5.84 8.98
CA THR A 121 9.09 4.39 9.15
C THR A 121 7.74 3.83 8.73
N ASP A 122 7.77 2.67 8.09
CA ASP A 122 6.58 1.89 7.81
C ASP A 122 6.24 1.12 9.10
N ASP A 123 5.21 1.59 9.79
CA ASP A 123 4.67 0.91 10.98
C ASP A 123 3.86 -0.32 10.52
N THR A 124 4.55 -1.41 10.16
CA THR A 124 3.94 -2.71 9.90
C THR A 124 3.84 -3.57 11.14
#